data_e86933417cb9c40b052d08758de7c778
#
_entry.id   e86933417cb9c40b052d08758de7c778
#
_cell.length_a   1.000
_cell.length_b   1.000
_cell.length_c   1.000
_cell.angle_alpha   90.00
_cell.angle_beta   90.00
_cell.angle_gamma   90.00
#
_symmetry.space_group_name_H-M   'P 1'
#
loop_
_entity.id
_entity.type
_entity.pdbx_description
1 polymer ?
#
loop_
_entity_poly.entity_id
_entity_poly.type
_entity_poly.pdbx_seq_one_letter_code
_entity_poly.pdbx_strand_id
1 'polypeptide(L)'
;MRNFTIETADGRLLAWANSNWTNLVISKGIPARLTPADTDNYVLSEKMEMDYAPRKISLPDGMISQEPFQVQKHHLDTNHHVNNCQYICMAEDFLPEKFKVYQMRAEYKMQAKLGDMICPKAKVESGKVVVSLDDEKGKPYAIVELAEK
;
A
#
# COMPACT_ATOMS: atom_id res chain seq x y z
N MET A 1 -13.30 5.87 -5.40
CA MET A 1 -12.07 6.53 -4.89
C MET A 1 -12.43 7.26 -3.62
N ARG A 2 -11.52 7.28 -2.64
CA ARG A 2 -11.63 8.10 -1.41
C ARG A 2 -10.42 9.01 -1.34
N ASN A 3 -10.65 10.25 -0.94
CA ASN A 3 -9.60 11.22 -0.67
C ASN A 3 -9.50 11.44 0.85
N PHE A 4 -8.30 11.72 1.32
CA PHE A 4 -7.98 11.98 2.72
C PHE A 4 -7.09 13.21 2.80
N THR A 5 -7.29 14.02 3.82
CA THR A 5 -6.40 15.12 4.19
C THR A 5 -6.00 15.00 5.66
N ILE A 6 -4.80 15.45 5.96
CA ILE A 6 -4.34 15.71 7.33
C ILE A 6 -4.04 17.20 7.42
N GLU A 7 -4.68 17.86 8.35
CA GLU A 7 -4.59 19.31 8.50
C GLU A 7 -4.30 19.69 9.96
N THR A 8 -3.64 20.81 10.16
CA THR A 8 -3.50 21.41 11.48
C THR A 8 -4.84 22.03 11.92
N ALA A 9 -4.97 22.34 13.21
CA ALA A 9 -6.19 22.95 13.75
C ALA A 9 -6.52 24.33 13.14
N ASP A 10 -5.53 25.04 12.61
CA ASP A 10 -5.66 26.30 11.89
C ASP A 10 -5.88 26.14 10.38
N GLY A 11 -6.10 24.91 9.89
CA GLY A 11 -6.46 24.61 8.51
C GLY A 11 -5.29 24.47 7.52
N ARG A 12 -4.05 24.42 8.01
CA ARG A 12 -2.89 24.18 7.13
C ARG A 12 -2.80 22.71 6.73
N LEU A 13 -2.85 22.45 5.43
CA LEU A 13 -2.70 21.10 4.87
C LEU A 13 -1.29 20.54 5.12
N LEU A 14 -1.20 19.37 5.75
CA LEU A 14 0.05 18.67 6.06
C LEU A 14 0.29 17.52 5.10
N ALA A 15 -0.75 16.77 4.78
CA ALA A 15 -0.67 15.65 3.85
C ALA A 15 -2.03 15.40 3.19
N TRP A 16 -1.99 14.80 2.02
CA TRP A 16 -3.18 14.32 1.32
C TRP A 16 -2.91 12.97 0.68
N ALA A 17 -3.97 12.19 0.52
CA ALA A 17 -3.89 10.90 -0.13
C ALA A 17 -5.17 10.58 -0.90
N ASN A 18 -5.07 9.69 -1.87
CA ASN A 18 -6.21 9.02 -2.47
C ASN A 18 -6.09 7.51 -2.32
N SER A 19 -7.22 6.83 -2.28
CA SER A 19 -7.26 5.38 -2.28
C SER A 19 -8.35 4.84 -3.17
N ASN A 20 -8.08 3.72 -3.84
CA ASN A 20 -9.05 2.95 -4.59
C ASN A 20 -9.41 1.69 -3.80
N TRP A 21 -10.70 1.49 -3.59
CA TRP A 21 -11.23 0.36 -2.86
C TRP A 21 -11.99 -0.55 -3.82
N THR A 22 -11.80 -1.85 -3.66
CA THR A 22 -12.56 -2.86 -4.39
C THR A 22 -13.51 -3.55 -3.41
N ASN A 23 -14.81 -3.52 -3.72
CA ASN A 23 -15.77 -4.33 -3.00
C ASN A 23 -15.62 -5.79 -3.45
N LEU A 24 -15.64 -6.72 -2.50
CA LEU A 24 -15.48 -8.16 -2.76
C LEU A 24 -16.67 -8.94 -2.23
N VAL A 25 -17.13 -9.92 -3.01
CA VAL A 25 -17.99 -10.97 -2.50
C VAL A 25 -17.14 -11.91 -1.66
N ILE A 26 -17.22 -11.78 -0.33
CA ILE A 26 -16.36 -12.50 0.63
C ILE A 26 -16.36 -14.00 0.36
N SER A 27 -17.53 -14.60 0.13
CA SER A 27 -17.66 -16.05 -0.11
C SER A 27 -17.00 -16.56 -1.38
N LYS A 28 -16.71 -15.66 -2.35
CA LYS A 28 -16.16 -16.02 -3.67
C LYS A 28 -14.79 -15.39 -3.93
N GLY A 29 -14.38 -14.40 -3.13
CA GLY A 29 -13.12 -13.66 -3.32
C GLY A 29 -13.06 -12.85 -4.64
N ILE A 30 -14.22 -12.58 -5.28
CA ILE A 30 -14.28 -11.87 -6.56
C ILE A 30 -14.78 -10.43 -6.37
N PRO A 31 -14.34 -9.48 -7.22
CA PRO A 31 -14.87 -8.12 -7.20
C PRO A 31 -16.40 -8.10 -7.38
N ALA A 32 -17.06 -7.30 -6.57
CA ALA A 32 -18.49 -7.01 -6.65
C ALA A 32 -18.73 -5.61 -7.22
N ARG A 33 -19.78 -5.46 -8.02
CA ARG A 33 -20.24 -4.14 -8.43
C ARG A 33 -20.92 -3.46 -7.25
N LEU A 34 -20.60 -2.19 -7.03
CA LEU A 34 -21.30 -1.37 -6.06
C LEU A 34 -22.76 -1.16 -6.50
N THR A 35 -23.66 -1.23 -5.54
CA THR A 35 -25.09 -0.93 -5.71
C THR A 35 -25.44 0.42 -5.07
N PRO A 36 -26.58 1.02 -5.38
CA PRO A 36 -27.06 2.21 -4.67
C PRO A 36 -27.05 2.05 -3.14
N ALA A 37 -27.46 0.89 -2.62
CA ALA A 37 -27.42 0.62 -1.17
C ALA A 37 -26.02 0.74 -0.54
N ASP A 38 -24.97 0.51 -1.32
CA ASP A 38 -23.57 0.66 -0.86
C ASP A 38 -23.10 2.11 -0.91
N THR A 39 -23.76 2.99 -1.67
CA THR A 39 -23.26 4.34 -1.98
C THR A 39 -24.18 5.47 -1.50
N ASP A 40 -25.47 5.23 -1.31
CA ASP A 40 -26.46 6.28 -0.99
C ASP A 40 -26.19 7.03 0.33
N ASN A 41 -25.43 6.41 1.24
CA ASN A 41 -25.00 7.04 2.50
C ASN A 41 -23.77 7.93 2.34
N TYR A 42 -23.19 8.04 1.14
CA TYR A 42 -22.01 8.85 0.89
C TYR A 42 -22.34 10.03 -0.01
N VAL A 43 -22.04 11.23 0.48
CA VAL A 43 -22.09 12.44 -0.35
C VAL A 43 -20.84 12.48 -1.21
N LEU A 44 -21.03 12.61 -2.52
CA LEU A 44 -19.92 12.78 -3.44
C LEU A 44 -19.36 14.19 -3.32
N SER A 45 -18.09 14.31 -3.04
CA SER A 45 -17.34 15.56 -3.08
C SER A 45 -16.67 15.75 -4.44
N GLU A 46 -16.29 16.98 -4.74
CA GLU A 46 -15.46 17.27 -5.91
C GLU A 46 -14.14 16.50 -5.84
N LYS A 47 -13.60 16.18 -7.01
CA LYS A 47 -12.31 15.51 -7.12
C LYS A 47 -11.21 16.43 -6.60
N MET A 48 -10.42 15.94 -5.65
CA MET A 48 -9.29 16.70 -5.12
C MET A 48 -8.26 16.98 -6.23
N GLU A 49 -7.76 18.19 -6.29
CA GLU A 49 -6.69 18.56 -7.23
C GLU A 49 -5.36 17.99 -6.71
N MET A 50 -4.86 16.97 -7.38
CA MET A 50 -3.61 16.30 -7.06
C MET A 50 -3.10 15.50 -8.26
N ASP A 51 -1.82 15.13 -8.24
CA ASP A 51 -1.26 14.20 -9.21
C ASP A 51 -1.77 12.77 -8.92
N TYR A 52 -2.55 12.24 -9.85
CA TYR A 52 -3.11 10.89 -9.77
C TYR A 52 -2.23 9.92 -10.56
N ALA A 53 -1.29 9.32 -9.89
CA ALA A 53 -0.44 8.30 -10.48
C ALA A 53 -1.25 7.08 -11.00
N PRO A 54 -0.73 6.33 -11.97
CA PRO A 54 -1.36 5.10 -12.46
C PRO A 54 -1.68 4.13 -11.31
N ARG A 55 -2.80 3.40 -11.42
CA ARG A 55 -3.25 2.47 -10.37
C ARG A 55 -2.22 1.40 -10.04
N LYS A 56 -1.48 0.91 -11.03
CA LYS A 56 -0.46 -0.11 -10.86
C LYS A 56 0.90 0.53 -10.60
N ILE A 57 1.67 -0.06 -9.71
CA ILE A 57 3.08 0.24 -9.51
C ILE A 57 3.87 -0.72 -10.39
N SER A 58 4.68 -0.17 -11.31
CA SER A 58 5.56 -0.96 -12.16
C SER A 58 6.76 -1.44 -11.35
N LEU A 59 7.07 -2.73 -11.41
CA LEU A 59 8.30 -3.26 -10.83
C LEU A 59 9.46 -2.94 -11.77
N PRO A 60 10.52 -2.30 -11.28
CA PRO A 60 11.71 -2.03 -12.10
C PRO A 60 12.52 -3.32 -12.33
N ASP A 61 13.28 -3.33 -13.42
CA ASP A 61 14.22 -4.42 -13.67
C ASP A 61 15.37 -4.41 -12.66
N GLY A 62 15.93 -5.60 -12.38
CA GLY A 62 17.08 -5.75 -11.52
C GLY A 62 16.80 -5.46 -10.03
N MET A 63 15.61 -5.79 -9.56
CA MET A 63 15.29 -5.81 -8.12
C MET A 63 16.17 -6.85 -7.42
N ILE A 64 16.69 -6.49 -6.26
CA ILE A 64 17.58 -7.34 -5.46
C ILE A 64 16.74 -8.04 -4.38
N SER A 65 16.83 -9.36 -4.33
CA SER A 65 16.21 -10.16 -3.26
C SER A 65 16.88 -9.85 -1.92
N GLN A 66 16.05 -9.74 -0.90
CA GLN A 66 16.44 -9.48 0.47
C GLN A 66 16.19 -10.72 1.33
N GLU A 67 16.64 -10.70 2.59
CA GLU A 67 16.45 -11.82 3.51
C GLU A 67 14.96 -12.02 3.81
N PRO A 68 14.41 -13.23 3.60
CA PRO A 68 13.02 -13.52 3.93
C PRO A 68 12.78 -13.52 5.43
N PHE A 69 11.57 -13.13 5.83
CA PHE A 69 11.14 -13.17 7.23
C PHE A 69 9.70 -13.65 7.36
N GLN A 70 9.36 -14.16 8.55
CA GLN A 70 8.06 -14.72 8.81
C GLN A 70 7.10 -13.68 9.42
N VAL A 71 5.84 -13.70 9.00
CA VAL A 71 4.77 -12.88 9.57
C VAL A 71 4.55 -13.25 11.04
N GLN A 72 4.66 -12.25 11.92
CA GLN A 72 4.50 -12.35 13.37
C GLN A 72 3.12 -11.83 13.82
N LYS A 73 2.73 -12.16 15.07
CA LYS A 73 1.43 -11.76 15.64
C LYS A 73 1.20 -10.24 15.64
N HIS A 74 2.24 -9.45 15.87
CA HIS A 74 2.13 -7.99 15.94
C HIS A 74 1.93 -7.34 14.57
N HIS A 75 2.13 -8.07 13.48
CA HIS A 75 1.82 -7.60 12.13
C HIS A 75 0.32 -7.67 11.81
N LEU A 76 -0.47 -8.45 12.60
CA LEU A 76 -1.85 -8.75 12.25
C LEU A 76 -2.84 -7.70 12.76
N ASP A 77 -3.89 -7.51 12.00
CA ASP A 77 -5.10 -6.79 12.38
C ASP A 77 -6.14 -7.71 13.04
N THR A 78 -7.31 -7.16 13.38
CA THR A 78 -8.44 -7.88 13.96
C THR A 78 -9.05 -8.94 13.02
N ASN A 79 -8.76 -8.89 11.73
CA ASN A 79 -9.18 -9.88 10.72
C ASN A 79 -8.16 -11.03 10.57
N HIS A 80 -7.12 -11.06 11.41
CA HIS A 80 -6.03 -12.04 11.36
C HIS A 80 -5.22 -12.01 10.05
N HIS A 81 -5.17 -10.87 9.37
CA HIS A 81 -4.30 -10.61 8.22
C HIS A 81 -3.29 -9.54 8.56
N VAL A 82 -2.19 -9.51 7.84
CA VAL A 82 -1.21 -8.43 7.98
C VAL A 82 -1.89 -7.10 7.69
N ASN A 83 -1.80 -6.18 8.66
CA ASN A 83 -2.35 -4.83 8.53
C ASN A 83 -1.65 -4.09 7.39
N ASN A 84 -2.40 -3.33 6.61
CA ASN A 84 -1.88 -2.57 5.48
C ASN A 84 -0.71 -1.65 5.85
N CYS A 85 -0.73 -1.05 7.04
CA CYS A 85 0.36 -0.22 7.54
C CYS A 85 1.65 -1.03 7.75
N GLN A 86 1.54 -2.28 8.16
CA GLN A 86 2.71 -3.14 8.40
C GLN A 86 3.50 -3.41 7.11
N TYR A 87 2.83 -3.57 5.96
CA TYR A 87 3.55 -3.70 4.69
C TYR A 87 4.36 -2.45 4.36
N ILE A 88 3.88 -1.27 4.75
CA ILE A 88 4.62 -0.02 4.55
C ILE A 88 5.83 0.01 5.48
N CYS A 89 5.65 -0.29 6.77
CA CYS A 89 6.76 -0.37 7.73
C CYS A 89 7.83 -1.37 7.27
N MET A 90 7.43 -2.57 6.79
CA MET A 90 8.36 -3.56 6.22
C MET A 90 9.12 -3.02 5.01
N ALA A 91 8.50 -2.18 4.19
CA ALA A 91 9.14 -1.57 3.02
C ALA A 91 10.11 -0.45 3.41
N GLU A 92 9.82 0.28 4.49
CA GLU A 92 10.70 1.33 5.01
C GLU A 92 12.05 0.80 5.49
N ASP A 93 12.15 -0.48 5.89
CA ASP A 93 13.41 -1.12 6.28
C ASP A 93 14.44 -1.17 5.14
N PHE A 94 14.02 -0.96 3.89
CA PHE A 94 14.88 -0.96 2.70
C PHE A 94 15.26 0.45 2.22
N LEU A 95 14.87 1.49 2.95
CA LEU A 95 15.24 2.86 2.61
C LEU A 95 16.72 3.13 2.88
N PRO A 96 17.41 3.86 1.99
CA PRO A 96 18.75 4.36 2.26
C PRO A 96 18.79 5.26 3.50
N GLU A 97 19.94 5.29 4.16
CA GLU A 97 20.17 6.22 5.27
C GLU A 97 19.89 7.67 4.82
N LYS A 98 19.12 8.41 5.63
CA LYS A 98 18.69 9.81 5.37
C LYS A 98 17.67 10.00 4.25
N PHE A 99 17.10 8.93 3.68
CA PHE A 99 16.02 9.04 2.72
C PHE A 99 14.80 9.71 3.36
N LYS A 100 14.32 10.81 2.76
CA LYS A 100 13.16 11.56 3.27
C LYS A 100 11.94 11.31 2.40
N VAL A 101 11.06 10.45 2.85
CA VAL A 101 9.84 10.14 2.13
C VAL A 101 8.99 11.40 1.97
N TYR A 102 8.75 11.81 0.74
CA TYR A 102 7.83 12.87 0.35
C TYR A 102 6.53 12.30 -0.21
N GLN A 103 6.61 11.22 -0.98
CA GLN A 103 5.44 10.55 -1.54
C GLN A 103 5.55 9.05 -1.31
N MET A 104 4.42 8.43 -1.01
CA MET A 104 4.29 7.00 -0.85
C MET A 104 3.12 6.50 -1.69
N ARG A 105 3.32 5.35 -2.33
CA ARG A 105 2.26 4.60 -3.01
C ARG A 105 2.31 3.14 -2.56
N ALA A 106 1.15 2.53 -2.35
CA ALA A 106 1.05 1.12 -2.01
C ALA A 106 -0.03 0.43 -2.86
N GLU A 107 0.30 -0.74 -3.38
CA GLU A 107 -0.62 -1.62 -4.09
C GLU A 107 -0.74 -2.94 -3.32
N TYR A 108 -1.88 -3.20 -2.68
CA TYR A 108 -2.16 -4.44 -1.94
C TYR A 108 -2.80 -5.46 -2.88
N LYS A 109 -2.22 -6.64 -3.01
CA LYS A 109 -2.62 -7.68 -3.96
C LYS A 109 -3.16 -8.93 -3.30
N MET A 110 -2.54 -9.37 -2.21
CA MET A 110 -2.93 -10.53 -1.44
C MET A 110 -2.82 -10.24 0.05
N GLN A 111 -3.50 -11.03 0.85
CA GLN A 111 -3.43 -10.94 2.31
C GLN A 111 -2.47 -12.00 2.84
N ALA A 112 -1.42 -11.60 3.53
CA ALA A 112 -0.57 -12.51 4.29
C ALA A 112 -1.16 -12.77 5.68
N LYS A 113 -0.89 -13.95 6.22
CA LYS A 113 -1.38 -14.45 7.51
C LYS A 113 -0.23 -14.79 8.44
N LEU A 114 -0.54 -15.07 9.69
CA LEU A 114 0.43 -15.54 10.66
C LEU A 114 1.20 -16.76 10.11
N GLY A 115 2.52 -16.67 10.16
CA GLY A 115 3.39 -17.77 9.75
C GLY A 115 3.75 -17.77 8.27
N ASP A 116 3.07 -16.99 7.42
CA ASP A 116 3.47 -16.83 6.01
C ASP A 116 4.86 -16.22 5.92
N MET A 117 5.60 -16.61 4.89
CA MET A 117 6.90 -16.02 4.58
C MET A 117 6.73 -14.79 3.69
N ILE A 118 7.42 -13.73 4.04
CA ILE A 118 7.61 -12.55 3.19
C ILE A 118 9.02 -12.64 2.59
N CYS A 119 9.09 -12.62 1.27
CA CYS A 119 10.32 -12.65 0.48
C CYS A 119 10.50 -11.29 -0.21
N PRO A 120 11.15 -10.31 0.43
CA PRO A 120 11.23 -8.98 -0.11
C PRO A 120 12.19 -8.89 -1.29
N LYS A 121 11.85 -8.01 -2.23
CA LYS A 121 12.75 -7.54 -3.29
C LYS A 121 12.73 -6.02 -3.30
N ALA A 122 13.89 -5.42 -3.36
CA ALA A 122 14.00 -3.97 -3.36
C ALA A 122 14.86 -3.45 -4.52
N LYS A 123 14.51 -2.28 -5.02
CA LYS A 123 15.31 -1.51 -5.96
C LYS A 123 15.38 -0.07 -5.49
N VAL A 124 16.61 0.39 -5.29
CA VAL A 124 16.89 1.79 -5.01
C VAL A 124 17.30 2.46 -6.32
N GLU A 125 16.61 3.51 -6.68
CA GLU A 125 16.91 4.39 -7.82
C GLU A 125 17.12 5.82 -7.30
N SER A 126 17.58 6.72 -8.16
CA SER A 126 17.75 8.12 -7.74
C SER A 126 16.40 8.72 -7.31
N GLY A 127 16.28 9.05 -6.04
CA GLY A 127 15.07 9.65 -5.45
C GLY A 127 13.87 8.71 -5.29
N LYS A 128 14.03 7.39 -5.52
CA LYS A 128 12.92 6.43 -5.43
C LYS A 128 13.37 5.06 -4.96
N VAL A 129 12.54 4.42 -4.13
CA VAL A 129 12.69 3.03 -3.72
C VAL A 129 11.41 2.28 -4.03
N VAL A 130 11.52 1.14 -4.71
CA VAL A 130 10.41 0.23 -4.96
C VAL A 130 10.69 -1.08 -4.24
N VAL A 131 9.72 -1.51 -3.43
CA VAL A 131 9.79 -2.76 -2.66
C VAL A 131 8.60 -3.64 -3.05
N SER A 132 8.88 -4.88 -3.42
CA SER A 132 7.88 -5.93 -3.59
C SER A 132 8.00 -6.91 -2.43
N LEU A 133 6.93 -7.09 -1.68
CA LEU A 133 6.84 -8.03 -0.56
C LEU A 133 6.11 -9.27 -1.07
N ASP A 134 6.88 -10.26 -1.51
CA ASP A 134 6.37 -11.44 -2.23
C ASP A 134 6.15 -12.64 -1.29
N ASP A 135 5.34 -13.59 -1.72
CA ASP A 135 5.31 -14.93 -1.15
C ASP A 135 6.50 -15.77 -1.66
N GLU A 136 6.66 -17.00 -1.16
CA GLU A 136 7.72 -17.94 -1.56
C GLU A 136 7.67 -18.31 -3.06
N LYS A 137 6.55 -18.06 -3.74
CA LYS A 137 6.35 -18.32 -5.18
C LYS A 137 6.60 -17.08 -6.04
N GLY A 138 7.00 -15.98 -5.41
CA GLY A 138 7.25 -14.71 -6.08
C GLY A 138 5.97 -13.92 -6.44
N LYS A 139 4.85 -14.22 -5.78
CA LYS A 139 3.61 -13.47 -5.93
C LYS A 139 3.54 -12.36 -4.88
N PRO A 140 3.37 -11.09 -5.26
CA PRO A 140 3.38 -10.02 -4.27
C PRO A 140 2.13 -10.02 -3.39
N TYR A 141 2.33 -9.90 -2.08
CA TYR A 141 1.32 -9.47 -1.12
C TYR A 141 1.08 -7.97 -1.27
N ALA A 142 2.15 -7.20 -1.32
CA ALA A 142 2.10 -5.76 -1.51
C ALA A 142 3.31 -5.26 -2.32
N ILE A 143 3.10 -4.15 -3.04
CA ILE A 143 4.17 -3.39 -3.69
C ILE A 143 4.11 -1.98 -3.13
N VAL A 144 5.24 -1.47 -2.65
CA VAL A 144 5.35 -0.13 -2.08
C VAL A 144 6.40 0.66 -2.87
N GLU A 145 6.04 1.87 -3.25
CA GLU A 145 6.92 2.84 -3.87
C GLU A 145 7.06 4.05 -2.94
N LEU A 146 8.27 4.39 -2.60
CA LEU A 146 8.62 5.50 -1.73
C LEU A 146 9.49 6.46 -2.53
N ALA A 147 9.15 7.74 -2.56
CA ALA A 147 9.89 8.75 -3.29
C ALA A 147 10.24 9.94 -2.39
N GLU A 148 11.44 10.48 -2.57
CA GLU A 148 11.85 11.76 -2.03
C GLU A 148 11.58 12.90 -3.02
N LYS A 149 11.71 14.15 -2.57
CA LYS A 149 11.38 15.34 -3.35
C LYS A 149 12.51 15.70 -4.32
#